data_5ac2b7f19f4bff32a4ce5a764640850b
#
_entry.id   5ac2b7f19f4bff32a4ce5a764640850b
#
_cell.length_a   1.000
_cell.length_b   1.000
_cell.length_c   1.000
_cell.angle_alpha   90.00
_cell.angle_beta   90.00
_cell.angle_gamma   90.00
#
_symmetry.space_group_name_H-M   'P 1'
#
loop_
_entity.id
_entity.type
_entity.pdbx_description
1 polymer ?
#
loop_
_entity_poly.entity_id
_entity_poly.type
_entity_poly.pdbx_seq_one_letter_code
_entity_poly.pdbx_strand_id
1 'polypeptide(L)'
;MSKVPMSMRAANAATRDAFSERLLKGSVKRSYAPVVDIDWDAPLDPDKFFLPPKVVSIYGTALWDKMSREEQIELSRQELVNTLSAGIWFENILNQALLRKMMHQDPTAHATHYELTELGDETRHMVMFGTAIKRVGADPIRPRLYQRLIINTLPFFFRGSVLWVAALIGEEIFDSLQRQMMDDTELQPMVQRLMRIHVTEEARHIQFARDGLRKRTPHMRRLNRFVVANLNGIGGLFFRFLFTNKVQYRRVGLDPRATRRIARNSPHRRATQIAGFAPLAAFLEEVGLMGRISRRMWRRTGFLPAQLPAFVDPGSNASARDDVYDGPATLHAAGTDHRVRVRLTGHLDPIDGRYHWRGTVLDIDEVASGPATLTIESRTVDARITERTAQGTFSIAGVGTPPFPLDDIEVSLPA
;
A
#
# COMPACT_ATOMS: atom_id res chain seq x y z
N MET A 1 -28.52 14.73 18.76
CA MET A 1 -27.03 14.59 18.68
C MET A 1 -26.61 13.54 19.71
N SER A 2 -26.51 12.28 19.32
CA SER A 2 -26.04 11.22 20.25
C SER A 2 -24.55 11.42 20.52
N LYS A 3 -24.22 11.79 21.75
CA LYS A 3 -22.82 11.80 22.20
C LYS A 3 -22.41 10.34 22.42
N VAL A 4 -21.35 9.87 21.80
CA VAL A 4 -20.75 8.56 22.09
C VAL A 4 -20.53 8.47 23.60
N PRO A 5 -21.01 7.42 24.28
CA PRO A 5 -20.84 7.24 25.71
C PRO A 5 -19.37 7.34 26.12
N MET A 6 -19.09 7.93 27.28
CA MET A 6 -17.72 8.14 27.78
C MET A 6 -16.95 6.81 27.95
N SER A 7 -17.64 5.74 28.34
CA SER A 7 -17.07 4.38 28.41
C SER A 7 -16.60 3.84 27.04
N MET A 8 -17.33 4.12 25.99
CA MET A 8 -16.99 3.69 24.63
C MET A 8 -15.82 4.48 24.04
N ARG A 9 -15.66 5.76 24.42
CA ARG A 9 -14.49 6.56 24.05
C ARG A 9 -13.22 6.08 24.75
N ALA A 10 -13.33 5.74 26.02
CA ALA A 10 -12.22 5.19 26.80
C ALA A 10 -11.77 3.81 26.27
N ALA A 11 -12.71 2.92 25.95
CA ALA A 11 -12.40 1.62 25.37
C ALA A 11 -11.71 1.74 23.99
N ASN A 12 -12.19 2.65 23.13
CA ASN A 12 -11.54 2.90 21.83
C ASN A 12 -10.15 3.53 21.98
N ALA A 13 -9.94 4.38 22.96
CA ALA A 13 -8.62 4.96 23.26
C ALA A 13 -7.64 3.87 23.73
N ALA A 14 -8.05 3.03 24.69
CA ALA A 14 -7.24 1.92 25.19
C ALA A 14 -6.87 0.91 24.08
N THR A 15 -7.83 0.57 23.21
CA THR A 15 -7.56 -0.33 22.07
C THR A 15 -6.57 0.28 21.07
N ARG A 16 -6.66 1.59 20.82
CA ARG A 16 -5.71 2.30 19.95
C ARG A 16 -4.33 2.36 20.58
N ASP A 17 -4.25 2.61 21.87
CA ASP A 17 -2.99 2.69 22.60
C ASP A 17 -2.25 1.35 22.60
N ALA A 18 -2.94 0.24 22.88
CA ALA A 18 -2.39 -1.11 22.79
C ALA A 18 -1.95 -1.49 21.35
N PHE A 19 -2.66 -1.02 20.33
CA PHE A 19 -2.25 -1.21 18.94
C PHE A 19 -0.97 -0.43 18.64
N SER A 20 -0.89 0.83 19.06
CA SER A 20 0.27 1.69 18.89
C SER A 20 1.51 1.15 19.60
N GLU A 21 1.35 0.59 20.80
CA GLU A 21 2.42 -0.09 21.54
C GLU A 21 3.01 -1.26 20.74
N ARG A 22 2.17 -2.05 20.08
CA ARG A 22 2.65 -3.15 19.21
C ARG A 22 3.44 -2.63 18.01
N LEU A 23 2.99 -1.55 17.40
CA LEU A 23 3.72 -0.92 16.28
C LEU A 23 5.06 -0.34 16.72
N LEU A 24 5.12 0.30 17.91
CA LEU A 24 6.36 0.77 18.51
C LEU A 24 7.37 -0.37 18.73
N LYS A 25 6.91 -1.49 19.29
CA LYS A 25 7.75 -2.70 19.45
C LYS A 25 8.22 -3.24 18.09
N GLY A 26 7.40 -3.15 17.07
CA GLY A 26 7.73 -3.50 15.68
C GLY A 26 8.80 -2.57 15.09
N SER A 27 8.70 -1.27 15.35
CA SER A 27 9.67 -0.27 14.89
C SER A 27 11.05 -0.49 15.50
N VAL A 28 11.12 -0.83 16.80
CA VAL A 28 12.40 -1.17 17.46
C VAL A 28 13.05 -2.42 16.85
N LYS A 29 12.26 -3.44 16.51
CA LYS A 29 12.78 -4.70 15.94
C LYS A 29 13.26 -4.56 14.50
N ARG A 30 12.68 -3.64 13.73
CA ARG A 30 12.95 -3.41 12.30
C ARG A 30 13.13 -1.91 12.05
N SER A 31 14.14 -1.34 12.67
CA SER A 31 14.60 0.01 12.40
C SER A 31 15.78 -0.05 11.47
N TYR A 32 15.81 0.82 10.49
CA TYR A 32 16.92 0.96 9.56
C TYR A 32 17.63 2.29 9.75
N ALA A 33 18.95 2.23 9.53
CA ALA A 33 19.78 3.43 9.42
C ALA A 33 20.28 3.54 7.97
N PRO A 34 19.59 4.24 7.07
CA PRO A 34 19.90 4.26 5.64
C PRO A 34 21.35 4.64 5.33
N VAL A 35 22.03 5.36 6.21
CA VAL A 35 23.44 5.73 6.06
C VAL A 35 24.37 4.51 6.06
N VAL A 36 24.03 3.46 6.82
CA VAL A 36 24.84 2.23 6.95
C VAL A 36 24.17 1.01 6.30
N ASP A 37 22.85 1.01 6.19
CA ASP A 37 22.08 -0.11 5.65
C ASP A 37 22.03 -0.15 4.12
N ILE A 38 22.46 0.92 3.45
CA ILE A 38 22.59 1.02 2.01
C ILE A 38 24.06 1.25 1.68
N ASP A 39 24.60 0.42 0.82
CA ASP A 39 25.96 0.63 0.28
C ASP A 39 25.90 1.75 -0.78
N TRP A 40 26.17 2.97 -0.30
CA TRP A 40 26.14 4.17 -1.15
C TRP A 40 27.36 4.28 -2.09
N ASP A 41 28.44 3.59 -1.79
CA ASP A 41 29.68 3.64 -2.56
C ASP A 41 29.75 2.56 -3.64
N ALA A 42 28.87 1.55 -3.58
CA ALA A 42 28.78 0.51 -4.60
C ALA A 42 28.66 1.11 -6.01
N PRO A 43 29.43 0.63 -7.00
CA PRO A 43 29.37 1.15 -8.37
C PRO A 43 27.97 0.94 -8.96
N LEU A 44 27.49 1.93 -9.71
CA LEU A 44 26.27 1.79 -10.49
C LEU A 44 26.57 0.93 -11.72
N ASP A 45 25.72 -0.07 -11.97
CA ASP A 45 25.79 -0.94 -13.12
C ASP A 45 25.21 -0.21 -14.36
N PRO A 46 25.97 0.02 -15.44
CA PRO A 46 25.48 0.73 -16.61
C PRO A 46 24.33 0.02 -17.33
N ASP A 47 24.21 -1.30 -17.17
CA ASP A 47 23.20 -2.12 -17.85
C ASP A 47 21.91 -2.28 -17.05
N LYS A 48 21.85 -1.76 -15.80
CA LYS A 48 20.69 -1.89 -14.92
C LYS A 48 19.83 -0.64 -14.90
N PHE A 49 18.52 -0.87 -14.85
CA PHE A 49 17.52 0.18 -14.71
C PHE A 49 17.48 0.80 -13.31
N PHE A 50 16.89 1.97 -13.20
CA PHE A 50 16.58 2.67 -11.94
C PHE A 50 15.12 2.55 -11.54
N LEU A 51 14.23 2.28 -12.50
CA LEU A 51 12.84 1.88 -12.30
C LEU A 51 12.57 0.66 -13.19
N PRO A 52 11.69 -0.27 -12.77
CA PRO A 52 11.27 -1.35 -13.66
C PRO A 52 10.77 -0.77 -15.00
N PRO A 53 11.17 -1.31 -16.13
CA PRO A 53 10.70 -0.83 -17.45
C PRO A 53 9.19 -0.64 -17.50
N LYS A 54 8.40 -1.60 -16.99
CA LYS A 54 6.93 -1.55 -16.93
C LYS A 54 6.36 -0.41 -16.05
N VAL A 55 7.15 0.22 -15.20
CA VAL A 55 6.73 1.37 -14.39
C VAL A 55 7.05 2.69 -15.10
N VAL A 56 8.02 2.69 -16.04
CA VAL A 56 8.38 3.88 -16.81
C VAL A 56 7.17 4.40 -17.61
N SER A 57 7.00 5.70 -17.59
CA SER A 57 5.75 6.36 -18.02
C SER A 57 5.34 6.12 -19.47
N ILE A 58 6.28 5.79 -20.36
CA ILE A 58 6.04 5.54 -21.80
C ILE A 58 6.28 4.09 -22.20
N TYR A 59 6.50 3.19 -21.23
CA TYR A 59 6.67 1.77 -21.54
C TYR A 59 5.49 1.21 -22.36
N GLY A 60 5.80 0.30 -23.30
CA GLY A 60 4.83 -0.32 -24.19
C GLY A 60 4.24 0.66 -25.22
N THR A 61 4.96 1.72 -25.57
CA THR A 61 4.59 2.65 -26.64
C THR A 61 5.64 2.64 -27.74
N ALA A 62 5.24 2.95 -28.97
CA ALA A 62 6.15 3.04 -30.10
C ALA A 62 7.33 4.05 -29.89
N LEU A 63 7.19 4.99 -28.95
CA LEU A 63 8.29 5.87 -28.56
C LEU A 63 9.34 5.11 -27.74
N TRP A 64 8.89 4.31 -26.76
CA TRP A 64 9.74 3.45 -25.95
C TRP A 64 10.51 2.44 -26.80
N ASP A 65 9.82 1.78 -27.74
CA ASP A 65 10.39 0.74 -28.59
C ASP A 65 11.47 1.25 -29.57
N LYS A 66 11.46 2.57 -29.85
CA LYS A 66 12.48 3.24 -30.67
C LYS A 66 13.70 3.73 -29.91
N MET A 67 13.65 3.74 -28.58
CA MET A 67 14.77 4.17 -27.73
C MET A 67 15.81 3.06 -27.63
N SER A 68 17.08 3.45 -27.62
CA SER A 68 18.15 2.53 -27.26
C SER A 68 18.02 2.10 -25.79
N ARG A 69 18.69 1.01 -25.40
CA ARG A 69 18.70 0.54 -24.01
C ARG A 69 19.25 1.62 -23.07
N GLU A 70 20.30 2.32 -23.48
CA GLU A 70 20.91 3.41 -22.71
C GLU A 70 19.92 4.57 -22.49
N GLU A 71 19.17 4.94 -23.53
CA GLU A 71 18.15 5.98 -23.44
C GLU A 71 16.98 5.55 -22.51
N GLN A 72 16.61 4.27 -22.55
CA GLN A 72 15.59 3.69 -21.67
C GLN A 72 16.06 3.70 -20.21
N ILE A 73 17.31 3.30 -19.94
CA ILE A 73 17.94 3.35 -18.61
C ILE A 73 18.00 4.78 -18.11
N GLU A 74 18.42 5.73 -18.94
CA GLU A 74 18.50 7.15 -18.59
C GLU A 74 17.11 7.73 -18.27
N LEU A 75 16.09 7.39 -19.05
CA LEU A 75 14.72 7.82 -18.74
C LEU A 75 14.25 7.24 -17.41
N SER A 76 14.54 5.96 -17.13
CA SER A 76 14.21 5.33 -15.85
C SER A 76 14.90 6.04 -14.69
N ARG A 77 16.14 6.48 -14.85
CA ARG A 77 16.90 7.28 -13.89
C ARG A 77 16.22 8.62 -13.61
N GLN A 78 15.84 9.35 -14.65
CA GLN A 78 15.17 10.65 -14.51
C GLN A 78 13.75 10.53 -13.90
N GLU A 79 13.05 9.45 -14.18
CA GLU A 79 11.75 9.17 -13.56
C GLU A 79 11.88 8.75 -12.09
N LEU A 80 12.92 7.98 -11.72
CA LEU A 80 13.24 7.72 -10.31
C LEU A 80 13.51 9.04 -9.57
N VAL A 81 14.37 9.90 -10.12
CA VAL A 81 14.68 11.22 -9.53
C VAL A 81 13.44 12.08 -9.35
N ASN A 82 12.50 12.04 -10.31
CA ASN A 82 11.23 12.72 -10.18
C ASN A 82 10.39 12.16 -9.03
N THR A 83 10.33 10.84 -8.92
CA THR A 83 9.58 10.13 -7.86
C THR A 83 10.15 10.44 -6.48
N LEU A 84 11.47 10.31 -6.30
CA LEU A 84 12.14 10.60 -5.03
C LEU A 84 12.02 12.09 -4.64
N SER A 85 12.17 13.01 -5.62
CA SER A 85 11.97 14.45 -5.37
C SER A 85 10.56 14.74 -4.85
N ALA A 86 9.59 14.06 -5.41
CA ALA A 86 8.19 14.22 -5.00
C ALA A 86 7.91 13.58 -3.65
N GLY A 87 8.51 12.43 -3.36
CA GLY A 87 8.48 11.80 -2.04
C GLY A 87 8.97 12.79 -0.97
N ILE A 88 10.14 13.41 -1.15
CA ILE A 88 10.67 14.42 -0.22
C ILE A 88 9.65 15.52 0.10
N TRP A 89 8.87 15.99 -0.90
CA TRP A 89 7.87 17.02 -0.63
C TRP A 89 6.65 16.46 0.07
N PHE A 90 6.24 15.25 -0.27
CA PHE A 90 5.11 14.60 0.36
C PHE A 90 5.38 14.33 1.84
N GLU A 91 6.53 13.73 2.17
CA GLU A 91 6.97 13.49 3.55
C GLU A 91 7.05 14.81 4.35
N ASN A 92 7.57 15.86 3.72
CA ASN A 92 7.63 17.17 4.38
C ASN A 92 6.24 17.73 4.71
N ILE A 93 5.26 17.59 3.79
CA ILE A 93 3.87 18.02 4.01
C ILE A 93 3.23 17.20 5.16
N LEU A 94 3.43 15.89 5.14
CA LEU A 94 2.90 14.97 6.14
C LEU A 94 3.49 15.28 7.52
N ASN A 95 4.81 15.43 7.62
CA ASN A 95 5.51 15.79 8.86
C ASN A 95 5.00 17.08 9.48
N GLN A 96 4.82 18.13 8.68
CA GLN A 96 4.26 19.40 9.16
C GLN A 96 2.82 19.22 9.68
N ALA A 97 2.01 18.41 9.02
CA ALA A 97 0.63 18.15 9.44
C ALA A 97 0.58 17.31 10.72
N LEU A 98 1.44 16.29 10.86
CA LEU A 98 1.58 15.46 12.06
C LEU A 98 2.06 16.28 13.26
N LEU A 99 3.12 17.09 13.11
CA LEU A 99 3.62 17.97 14.17
C LEU A 99 2.53 18.92 14.69
N ARG A 100 1.76 19.53 13.79
CA ARG A 100 0.63 20.39 14.18
C ARG A 100 -0.47 19.63 14.92
N LYS A 101 -0.72 18.39 14.55
CA LYS A 101 -1.70 17.52 15.24
C LYS A 101 -1.23 17.17 16.64
N MET A 102 0.06 16.82 16.81
CA MET A 102 0.61 16.37 18.07
C MET A 102 0.65 17.45 19.17
N MET A 103 0.68 18.72 18.80
CA MET A 103 0.60 19.83 19.77
C MET A 103 -0.67 19.79 20.66
N HIS A 104 -1.69 19.06 20.26
CA HIS A 104 -2.98 18.95 20.96
C HIS A 104 -3.27 17.54 21.47
N GLN A 105 -2.26 16.67 21.52
CA GLN A 105 -2.38 15.28 21.97
C GLN A 105 -1.74 15.11 23.35
N ASP A 106 -2.13 14.02 24.03
CA ASP A 106 -1.48 13.58 25.23
C ASP A 106 -0.06 13.09 24.89
N PRO A 107 1.01 13.75 25.40
CA PRO A 107 2.38 13.37 25.09
C PRO A 107 2.81 12.05 25.74
N THR A 108 2.01 11.48 26.63
CA THR A 108 2.30 10.20 27.31
C THR A 108 1.64 8.99 26.65
N ALA A 109 0.73 9.22 25.71
CA ALA A 109 0.02 8.14 25.01
C ALA A 109 0.93 7.42 24.00
N HIS A 110 0.86 6.10 23.94
CA HIS A 110 1.59 5.29 22.94
C HIS A 110 1.26 5.69 21.50
N ALA A 111 0.01 6.14 21.25
CA ALA A 111 -0.37 6.64 19.93
C ALA A 111 0.42 7.89 19.53
N THR A 112 0.70 8.80 20.46
CA THR A 112 1.53 9.99 20.23
C THR A 112 3.00 9.59 20.04
N HIS A 113 3.49 8.66 20.85
CA HIS A 113 4.86 8.12 20.69
C HIS A 113 5.05 7.45 19.33
N TYR A 114 4.04 6.70 18.87
CA TYR A 114 4.10 6.07 17.56
C TYR A 114 4.13 7.11 16.41
N GLU A 115 3.28 8.13 16.48
CA GLU A 115 3.28 9.24 15.50
C GLU A 115 4.62 10.01 15.49
N LEU A 116 5.29 10.13 16.64
CA LEU A 116 6.64 10.70 16.71
C LEU A 116 7.71 9.77 16.09
N THR A 117 7.54 8.46 16.23
CA THR A 117 8.42 7.47 15.59
C THR A 117 8.23 7.52 14.06
N GLU A 118 6.98 7.52 13.57
CA GLU A 118 6.62 7.71 12.16
C GLU A 118 7.29 8.98 11.60
N LEU A 119 7.15 10.11 12.28
CA LEU A 119 7.80 11.36 11.89
C LEU A 119 9.34 11.25 11.82
N GLY A 120 9.95 10.47 12.71
CA GLY A 120 11.37 10.13 12.66
C GLY A 120 11.73 9.28 11.43
N ASP A 121 10.89 8.32 11.06
CA ASP A 121 11.05 7.48 9.87
C ASP A 121 11.00 8.38 8.62
N GLU A 122 9.99 9.26 8.49
CA GLU A 122 9.83 10.15 7.35
C GLU A 122 10.99 11.13 7.17
N THR A 123 11.57 11.62 8.26
CA THR A 123 12.77 12.47 8.15
C THR A 123 13.96 11.69 7.63
N ARG A 124 14.13 10.42 8.00
CA ARG A 124 15.17 9.54 7.44
C ARG A 124 14.91 9.20 5.97
N HIS A 125 13.63 8.99 5.58
CA HIS A 125 13.24 8.78 4.18
C HIS A 125 13.63 9.97 3.31
N MET A 126 13.38 11.21 3.74
CA MET A 126 13.80 12.41 3.01
C MET A 126 15.31 12.47 2.81
N VAL A 127 16.12 12.13 3.83
CA VAL A 127 17.58 12.07 3.73
C VAL A 127 18.01 10.97 2.76
N MET A 128 17.41 9.78 2.87
CA MET A 128 17.67 8.64 2.01
C MET A 128 17.37 8.96 0.53
N PHE A 129 16.23 9.57 0.25
CA PHE A 129 15.86 9.99 -1.11
C PHE A 129 16.80 11.06 -1.66
N GLY A 130 17.17 12.05 -0.85
CA GLY A 130 18.13 13.08 -1.22
C GLY A 130 19.51 12.51 -1.54
N THR A 131 19.99 11.57 -0.72
CA THR A 131 21.26 10.85 -0.94
C THR A 131 21.22 10.04 -2.23
N ALA A 132 20.13 9.31 -2.48
CA ALA A 132 19.95 8.55 -3.72
C ALA A 132 19.96 9.44 -4.96
N ILE A 133 19.26 10.59 -4.94
CA ILE A 133 19.28 11.56 -6.05
C ILE A 133 20.70 12.02 -6.34
N LYS A 134 21.47 12.35 -5.29
CA LYS A 134 22.89 12.74 -5.44
C LYS A 134 23.73 11.60 -5.99
N ARG A 135 23.53 10.39 -5.48
CA ARG A 135 24.30 9.18 -5.88
C ARG A 135 24.10 8.80 -7.35
N VAL A 136 22.88 8.94 -7.86
CA VAL A 136 22.61 8.69 -9.28
C VAL A 136 23.09 9.82 -10.21
N GLY A 137 23.76 10.84 -9.68
CA GLY A 137 24.34 11.93 -10.46
C GLY A 137 23.31 12.80 -11.17
N ALA A 138 22.16 13.07 -10.53
CA ALA A 138 21.11 13.88 -11.13
C ALA A 138 20.67 15.02 -10.19
N ASP A 139 20.17 16.10 -10.78
CA ASP A 139 19.61 17.22 -10.03
C ASP A 139 18.19 16.90 -9.54
N PRO A 140 17.83 17.26 -8.31
CA PRO A 140 16.45 17.11 -7.83
C PRO A 140 15.48 17.94 -8.68
N ILE A 141 14.26 17.43 -8.85
CA ILE A 141 13.22 18.18 -9.54
C ILE A 141 12.51 19.08 -8.54
N ARG A 142 12.72 20.37 -8.66
CA ARG A 142 12.18 21.37 -7.73
C ARG A 142 10.76 21.81 -8.11
N PRO A 143 9.88 22.05 -7.12
CA PRO A 143 8.56 22.59 -7.39
C PRO A 143 8.65 24.05 -7.89
N ARG A 144 7.76 24.41 -8.80
CA ARG A 144 7.59 25.81 -9.25
C ARG A 144 7.04 26.68 -8.14
N LEU A 145 7.17 27.99 -8.24
CA LEU A 145 6.72 28.94 -7.21
C LEU A 145 5.27 28.73 -6.75
N TYR A 146 4.33 28.60 -7.69
CA TYR A 146 2.93 28.32 -7.33
C TYR A 146 2.72 26.98 -6.64
N GLN A 147 3.52 25.95 -7.00
CA GLN A 147 3.49 24.65 -6.35
C GLN A 147 4.04 24.74 -4.92
N ARG A 148 5.11 25.51 -4.71
CA ARG A 148 5.65 25.77 -3.36
C ARG A 148 4.59 26.44 -2.48
N LEU A 149 3.84 27.40 -3.00
CA LEU A 149 2.74 28.02 -2.27
C LEU A 149 1.69 26.99 -1.85
N ILE A 150 1.26 26.12 -2.77
CA ILE A 150 0.31 25.03 -2.48
C ILE A 150 0.91 24.08 -1.43
N ILE A 151 2.13 23.59 -1.62
CA ILE A 151 2.81 22.67 -0.71
C ILE A 151 2.89 23.26 0.70
N ASN A 152 3.25 24.53 0.84
CA ASN A 152 3.38 25.20 2.12
C ASN A 152 2.01 25.44 2.82
N THR A 153 0.91 25.47 2.07
CA THR A 153 -0.43 25.70 2.62
C THR A 153 -1.17 24.39 2.93
N LEU A 154 -0.88 23.29 2.24
CA LEU A 154 -1.56 22.00 2.41
C LEU A 154 -1.58 21.49 3.87
N PRO A 155 -0.48 21.56 4.66
CA PRO A 155 -0.48 21.08 6.04
C PRO A 155 -1.52 21.73 6.94
N PHE A 156 -1.97 22.94 6.62
CA PHE A 156 -3.01 23.64 7.38
C PHE A 156 -4.40 23.03 7.18
N PHE A 157 -4.63 22.38 6.04
CA PHE A 157 -5.90 21.73 5.70
C PHE A 157 -5.92 20.26 6.08
N PHE A 158 -4.76 19.63 6.31
CA PHE A 158 -4.67 18.24 6.72
C PHE A 158 -4.98 18.09 8.21
N ARG A 159 -6.26 17.88 8.51
CA ARG A 159 -6.75 17.71 9.89
C ARG A 159 -7.69 16.51 9.99
N GLY A 160 -7.66 15.84 11.15
CA GLY A 160 -8.56 14.71 11.43
C GLY A 160 -8.47 13.60 10.39
N SER A 161 -9.60 13.18 9.84
CA SER A 161 -9.63 12.11 8.84
C SER A 161 -9.10 12.54 7.46
N VAL A 162 -9.06 13.84 7.15
CA VAL A 162 -8.43 14.34 5.91
C VAL A 162 -6.93 14.06 5.91
N LEU A 163 -6.25 14.24 7.06
CA LEU A 163 -4.83 13.92 7.22
C LEU A 163 -4.56 12.46 6.89
N TRP A 164 -5.28 11.54 7.52
CA TRP A 164 -5.06 10.10 7.34
C TRP A 164 -5.40 9.61 5.94
N VAL A 165 -6.42 10.16 5.31
CA VAL A 165 -6.72 9.87 3.90
C VAL A 165 -5.64 10.43 2.98
N ALA A 166 -5.10 11.61 3.27
CA ALA A 166 -4.00 12.19 2.48
C ALA A 166 -2.71 11.38 2.65
N ALA A 167 -2.38 10.94 3.87
CA ALA A 167 -1.27 10.04 4.14
C ALA A 167 -1.40 8.75 3.32
N LEU A 168 -2.51 8.02 3.44
CA LEU A 168 -2.74 6.79 2.67
C LEU A 168 -2.68 7.02 1.15
N ILE A 169 -3.14 8.15 0.63
CA ILE A 169 -3.03 8.46 -0.79
C ILE A 169 -1.56 8.57 -1.21
N GLY A 170 -0.72 9.20 -0.40
CA GLY A 170 0.71 9.31 -0.67
C GLY A 170 1.45 7.98 -0.50
N GLU A 171 1.37 7.41 0.67
CA GLU A 171 2.13 6.24 1.06
C GLU A 171 1.70 4.98 0.30
N GLU A 172 0.41 4.66 0.29
CA GLU A 172 -0.06 3.37 -0.23
C GLU A 172 0.02 3.24 -1.76
N ILE A 173 -0.16 4.35 -2.50
CA ILE A 173 0.01 4.32 -3.96
C ILE A 173 1.48 4.14 -4.31
N PHE A 174 2.39 4.80 -3.59
CA PHE A 174 3.83 4.61 -3.78
C PHE A 174 4.28 3.23 -3.31
N ASP A 175 3.85 2.76 -2.15
CA ASP A 175 4.15 1.44 -1.60
C ASP A 175 3.81 0.34 -2.61
N SER A 176 2.64 0.41 -3.23
CA SER A 176 2.20 -0.55 -4.24
C SER A 176 3.14 -0.63 -5.47
N LEU A 177 3.72 0.50 -5.86
CA LEU A 177 4.70 0.54 -6.96
C LEU A 177 6.09 0.07 -6.48
N GLN A 178 6.49 0.48 -5.29
CA GLN A 178 7.82 0.20 -4.73
C GLN A 178 7.99 -1.29 -4.35
N ARG A 179 6.93 -1.99 -3.96
CA ARG A 179 6.95 -3.44 -3.71
C ARG A 179 7.42 -4.23 -4.91
N GLN A 180 7.10 -3.79 -6.12
CA GLN A 180 7.56 -4.44 -7.36
C GLN A 180 9.05 -4.22 -7.61
N MET A 181 9.69 -3.30 -6.90
CA MET A 181 11.09 -2.92 -7.10
C MET A 181 12.06 -3.63 -6.14
N MET A 182 11.56 -4.11 -5.01
CA MET A 182 12.42 -4.65 -3.93
C MET A 182 13.22 -5.89 -4.36
N ASP A 183 12.65 -6.72 -5.23
CA ASP A 183 13.21 -8.01 -5.64
C ASP A 183 13.50 -8.08 -7.15
N ASP A 184 13.36 -6.96 -7.87
CA ASP A 184 13.59 -6.90 -9.31
C ASP A 184 15.12 -6.84 -9.61
N THR A 185 15.67 -7.95 -10.04
CA THR A 185 17.12 -8.10 -10.32
C THR A 185 17.62 -7.24 -11.48
N GLU A 186 16.74 -6.71 -12.33
CA GLU A 186 17.08 -5.77 -13.40
C GLU A 186 17.38 -4.35 -12.90
N LEU A 187 17.13 -4.08 -11.62
CA LEU A 187 17.35 -2.76 -11.03
C LEU A 187 18.72 -2.65 -10.37
N GLN A 188 19.17 -1.41 -10.21
CA GLN A 188 20.33 -1.07 -9.38
C GLN A 188 20.17 -1.64 -7.97
N PRO A 189 21.15 -2.38 -7.41
CA PRO A 189 21.05 -2.96 -6.06
C PRO A 189 20.77 -1.92 -4.98
N MET A 190 21.35 -0.73 -5.11
CA MET A 190 21.07 0.40 -4.22
C MET A 190 19.59 0.77 -4.22
N VAL A 191 18.94 0.81 -5.38
CA VAL A 191 17.52 1.15 -5.50
C VAL A 191 16.65 0.05 -4.90
N GLN A 192 16.94 -1.22 -5.14
CA GLN A 192 16.24 -2.34 -4.52
C GLN A 192 16.29 -2.23 -2.99
N ARG A 193 17.50 -1.98 -2.45
CA ARG A 193 17.70 -1.87 -1.00
C ARG A 193 16.94 -0.68 -0.42
N LEU A 194 17.00 0.48 -1.08
CA LEU A 194 16.26 1.68 -0.71
C LEU A 194 14.75 1.40 -0.63
N MET A 195 14.19 0.78 -1.68
CA MET A 195 12.76 0.48 -1.72
C MET A 195 12.37 -0.54 -0.67
N ARG A 196 13.21 -1.54 -0.38
CA ARG A 196 12.95 -2.52 0.69
C ARG A 196 12.87 -1.87 2.06
N ILE A 197 13.78 -0.94 2.37
CA ILE A 197 13.75 -0.19 3.64
C ILE A 197 12.47 0.60 3.72
N HIS A 198 12.19 1.44 2.73
CA HIS A 198 11.02 2.30 2.69
C HIS A 198 9.72 1.51 2.86
N VAL A 199 9.46 0.51 2.00
CA VAL A 199 8.26 -0.34 2.06
C VAL A 199 8.09 -1.04 3.41
N THR A 200 9.20 -1.46 4.04
CA THR A 200 9.12 -2.14 5.34
C THR A 200 8.68 -1.18 6.46
N GLU A 201 9.12 0.07 6.39
CA GLU A 201 8.73 1.09 7.37
C GLU A 201 7.31 1.60 7.10
N GLU A 202 6.97 1.89 5.82
CA GLU A 202 5.64 2.34 5.38
C GLU A 202 4.51 1.37 5.70
N ALA A 203 4.78 0.07 5.70
CA ALA A 203 3.77 -0.92 6.06
C ALA A 203 3.16 -0.67 7.45
N ARG A 204 3.93 -0.11 8.40
CA ARG A 204 3.45 0.25 9.74
C ARG A 204 2.62 1.53 9.72
N HIS A 205 3.07 2.55 8.97
CA HIS A 205 2.38 3.83 8.80
C HIS A 205 1.00 3.63 8.17
N ILE A 206 0.94 2.87 7.09
CA ILE A 206 -0.31 2.49 6.41
C ILE A 206 -1.26 1.75 7.36
N GLN A 207 -0.77 0.79 8.16
CA GLN A 207 -1.59 0.08 9.13
C GLN A 207 -2.15 1.02 10.20
N PHE A 208 -1.34 1.94 10.72
CA PHE A 208 -1.76 2.91 11.72
C PHE A 208 -2.82 3.88 11.17
N ALA A 209 -2.62 4.39 9.97
CA ALA A 209 -3.57 5.28 9.30
C ALA A 209 -4.90 4.57 9.01
N ARG A 210 -4.86 3.34 8.51
CA ARG A 210 -6.06 2.52 8.25
C ARG A 210 -6.85 2.20 9.52
N ASP A 211 -6.17 1.75 10.59
CA ASP A 211 -6.81 1.50 11.89
C ASP A 211 -7.48 2.78 12.43
N GLY A 212 -6.77 3.91 12.33
CA GLY A 212 -7.29 5.20 12.73
C GLY A 212 -8.56 5.61 11.99
N LEU A 213 -8.62 5.36 10.67
CA LEU A 213 -9.81 5.66 9.86
C LEU A 213 -10.96 4.69 10.14
N ARG A 214 -10.72 3.38 10.25
CA ARG A 214 -11.76 2.40 10.63
C ARG A 214 -12.46 2.78 11.92
N LYS A 215 -11.70 3.18 12.94
CA LYS A 215 -12.23 3.57 14.25
C LYS A 215 -12.96 4.92 14.22
N ARG A 216 -12.56 5.85 13.38
CA ARG A 216 -13.14 7.21 13.35
C ARG A 216 -14.34 7.34 12.44
N THR A 217 -14.35 6.67 11.30
CA THR A 217 -15.36 6.87 10.25
C THR A 217 -16.79 6.61 10.71
N PRO A 218 -17.09 5.56 11.52
CA PRO A 218 -18.45 5.33 12.03
C PRO A 218 -18.99 6.49 12.90
N HIS A 219 -18.09 7.25 13.53
CA HIS A 219 -18.44 8.35 14.46
C HIS A 219 -18.34 9.74 13.81
N MET A 220 -18.05 9.82 12.51
CA MET A 220 -17.96 11.08 11.81
C MET A 220 -19.34 11.73 11.63
N ARG A 221 -19.40 13.06 11.76
CA ARG A 221 -20.58 13.83 11.38
C ARG A 221 -20.83 13.66 9.88
N ARG A 222 -22.09 13.56 9.46
CA ARG A 222 -22.46 13.35 8.04
C ARG A 222 -21.80 14.34 7.09
N LEU A 223 -21.75 15.63 7.44
CA LEU A 223 -21.10 16.67 6.61
C LEU A 223 -19.61 16.42 6.49
N ASN A 224 -18.91 16.12 7.60
CA ASN A 224 -17.47 15.86 7.58
C ASN A 224 -17.16 14.59 6.76
N ARG A 225 -17.92 13.52 6.92
CA ARG A 225 -17.80 12.32 6.11
C ARG A 225 -18.01 12.60 4.63
N PHE A 226 -19.04 13.40 4.28
CA PHE A 226 -19.29 13.82 2.90
C PHE A 226 -18.09 14.58 2.32
N VAL A 227 -17.53 15.54 3.05
CA VAL A 227 -16.37 16.34 2.63
C VAL A 227 -15.17 15.44 2.38
N VAL A 228 -14.78 14.60 3.35
CA VAL A 228 -13.63 13.69 3.22
C VAL A 228 -13.82 12.71 2.06
N ALA A 229 -15.01 12.11 1.95
CA ALA A 229 -15.33 11.15 0.88
C ALA A 229 -15.25 11.77 -0.52
N ASN A 230 -15.48 13.07 -0.68
CA ASN A 230 -15.52 13.72 -1.98
C ASN A 230 -14.27 14.53 -2.32
N LEU A 231 -13.46 14.96 -1.34
CA LEU A 231 -12.23 15.71 -1.57
C LEU A 231 -11.02 14.81 -1.90
N ASN A 232 -11.00 13.54 -1.46
CA ASN A 232 -9.84 12.68 -1.68
C ASN A 232 -9.48 12.49 -3.16
N GLY A 233 -10.43 12.64 -4.07
CA GLY A 233 -10.21 12.58 -5.51
C GLY A 233 -9.22 13.64 -6.06
N ILE A 234 -8.94 14.70 -5.27
CA ILE A 234 -7.90 15.68 -5.60
C ILE A 234 -6.52 15.00 -5.66
N GLY A 235 -6.29 13.96 -4.86
CA GLY A 235 -5.08 13.15 -4.92
C GLY A 235 -4.79 12.61 -6.32
N GLY A 236 -5.80 12.18 -7.06
CA GLY A 236 -5.63 11.72 -8.43
C GLY A 236 -5.10 12.81 -9.40
N LEU A 237 -5.48 14.07 -9.18
CA LEU A 237 -4.91 15.19 -9.96
C LEU A 237 -3.44 15.40 -9.62
N PHE A 238 -3.10 15.32 -8.33
CA PHE A 238 -1.74 15.46 -7.85
C PHE A 238 -0.84 14.37 -8.45
N PHE A 239 -1.22 13.09 -8.34
CA PHE A 239 -0.44 11.98 -8.90
C PHE A 239 -0.33 12.01 -10.42
N ARG A 240 -1.43 12.36 -11.12
CA ARG A 240 -1.36 12.54 -12.58
C ARG A 240 -0.36 13.61 -13.00
N PHE A 241 -0.25 14.69 -12.21
CA PHE A 241 0.74 15.73 -12.45
C PHE A 241 2.16 15.24 -12.14
N LEU A 242 2.32 14.57 -11.03
CA LEU A 242 3.58 14.09 -10.52
C LEU A 242 4.29 13.12 -11.50
N PHE A 243 3.63 12.03 -11.85
CA PHE A 243 4.21 10.98 -12.70
C PHE A 243 4.45 11.39 -14.16
N THR A 244 4.02 12.55 -14.61
CA THR A 244 4.24 13.04 -15.97
C THR A 244 4.91 14.42 -15.98
N ASN A 245 5.98 14.56 -15.22
CA ASN A 245 6.71 15.81 -15.15
C ASN A 245 7.49 16.04 -16.46
N LYS A 246 7.37 17.23 -17.03
CA LYS A 246 8.04 17.58 -18.27
C LYS A 246 9.54 17.67 -18.15
N VAL A 247 10.07 17.88 -16.96
CA VAL A 247 11.51 18.02 -16.72
C VAL A 247 12.23 16.70 -17.00
N GLN A 248 11.69 15.57 -16.56
CA GLN A 248 12.29 14.25 -16.81
C GLN A 248 12.46 13.98 -18.31
N TYR A 249 11.46 14.29 -19.12
CA TYR A 249 11.53 14.08 -20.58
C TYR A 249 12.54 15.00 -21.27
N ARG A 250 12.61 16.26 -20.83
CA ARG A 250 13.56 17.22 -21.38
C ARG A 250 15.02 16.80 -21.13
N ARG A 251 15.29 16.22 -19.95
CA ARG A 251 16.64 15.81 -19.57
C ARG A 251 17.18 14.65 -20.43
N VAL A 252 16.29 13.87 -21.00
CA VAL A 252 16.64 12.77 -21.93
C VAL A 252 16.46 13.15 -23.40
N GLY A 253 16.35 14.44 -23.71
CA GLY A 253 16.24 14.93 -25.10
C GLY A 253 14.89 14.72 -25.77
N LEU A 254 13.86 14.22 -25.07
CA LEU A 254 12.52 14.02 -25.61
C LEU A 254 11.71 15.32 -25.61
N ASP A 255 10.81 15.49 -26.62
CA ASP A 255 9.83 16.60 -26.58
C ASP A 255 8.89 16.46 -25.38
N PRO A 256 8.91 17.40 -24.42
CA PRO A 256 8.20 17.20 -23.18
C PRO A 256 6.67 17.27 -23.30
N ARG A 257 6.15 17.90 -24.37
CA ARG A 257 4.70 17.99 -24.60
C ARG A 257 4.17 16.75 -25.29
N ALA A 258 4.85 16.32 -26.33
CA ALA A 258 4.50 15.11 -27.07
C ALA A 258 4.62 13.87 -26.18
N THR A 259 5.75 13.69 -25.48
CA THR A 259 5.99 12.56 -24.60
C THR A 259 4.96 12.50 -23.44
N ARG A 260 4.68 13.64 -22.84
CA ARG A 260 3.62 13.69 -21.79
C ARG A 260 2.24 13.29 -22.32
N ARG A 261 1.92 13.63 -23.57
CA ARG A 261 0.66 13.22 -24.21
C ARG A 261 0.65 11.71 -24.44
N ILE A 262 1.75 11.13 -24.96
CA ILE A 262 1.92 9.69 -25.14
C ILE A 262 1.75 8.98 -23.78
N ALA A 263 2.50 9.36 -22.76
CA ALA A 263 2.43 8.78 -21.44
C ALA A 263 1.00 8.82 -20.85
N ARG A 264 0.27 9.90 -21.01
CA ARG A 264 -1.10 10.04 -20.51
C ARG A 264 -2.13 9.17 -21.22
N ASN A 265 -1.86 8.85 -22.47
CA ASN A 265 -2.74 8.03 -23.30
C ASN A 265 -2.33 6.56 -23.34
N SER A 266 -1.21 6.18 -22.71
CA SER A 266 -0.73 4.80 -22.66
C SER A 266 -1.74 3.91 -21.91
N PRO A 267 -2.25 2.83 -22.56
CA PRO A 267 -3.10 1.86 -21.90
C PRO A 267 -2.37 1.12 -20.78
N HIS A 268 -1.10 0.73 -21.02
CA HIS A 268 -0.25 0.05 -20.05
C HIS A 268 -0.10 0.88 -18.77
N ARG A 269 0.29 2.15 -18.92
CA ARG A 269 0.39 3.06 -17.77
C ARG A 269 -0.92 3.17 -17.00
N ARG A 270 -2.05 3.24 -17.71
CA ARG A 270 -3.36 3.30 -17.06
C ARG A 270 -3.64 2.03 -16.25
N ALA A 271 -3.30 0.87 -16.78
CA ALA A 271 -3.43 -0.40 -16.06
C ALA A 271 -2.57 -0.42 -14.79
N THR A 272 -1.31 0.01 -14.87
CA THR A 272 -0.40 0.15 -13.71
C THR A 272 -0.95 1.12 -12.66
N GLN A 273 -1.49 2.26 -13.07
CA GLN A 273 -2.10 3.22 -12.14
C GLN A 273 -3.35 2.64 -11.45
N ILE A 274 -4.20 1.92 -12.18
CA ILE A 274 -5.38 1.26 -11.62
C ILE A 274 -4.95 0.19 -10.61
N ALA A 275 -3.99 -0.66 -10.97
CA ALA A 275 -3.47 -1.69 -10.08
C ALA A 275 -2.86 -1.11 -8.80
N GLY A 276 -2.03 -0.05 -8.92
CA GLY A 276 -1.43 0.62 -7.77
C GLY A 276 -2.42 1.32 -6.84
N PHE A 277 -3.57 1.76 -7.35
CA PHE A 277 -4.60 2.41 -6.54
C PHE A 277 -5.65 1.43 -5.97
N ALA A 278 -5.76 0.23 -6.54
CA ALA A 278 -6.81 -0.71 -6.20
C ALA A 278 -6.91 -1.04 -4.69
N PRO A 279 -5.80 -1.30 -3.95
CA PRO A 279 -5.88 -1.58 -2.52
C PRO A 279 -6.45 -0.42 -1.70
N LEU A 280 -6.01 0.81 -2.00
CA LEU A 280 -6.53 2.01 -1.35
C LEU A 280 -7.98 2.29 -1.73
N ALA A 281 -8.35 2.10 -3.00
CA ALA A 281 -9.72 2.27 -3.45
C ALA A 281 -10.68 1.34 -2.71
N ALA A 282 -10.31 0.05 -2.58
CA ALA A 282 -11.08 -0.94 -1.84
C ALA A 282 -11.24 -0.54 -0.35
N PHE A 283 -10.17 -0.09 0.28
CA PHE A 283 -10.22 0.38 1.65
C PHE A 283 -11.11 1.63 1.82
N LEU A 284 -10.98 2.62 0.95
CA LEU A 284 -11.84 3.83 1.00
C LEU A 284 -13.33 3.49 0.79
N GLU A 285 -13.62 2.47 -0.01
CA GLU A 285 -15.00 1.96 -0.16
C GLU A 285 -15.47 1.23 1.10
N GLU A 286 -14.67 0.33 1.67
CA GLU A 286 -14.93 -0.37 2.93
C GLU A 286 -15.34 0.60 4.04
N VAL A 287 -14.56 1.66 4.24
CA VAL A 287 -14.85 2.65 5.28
C VAL A 287 -15.87 3.72 4.85
N GLY A 288 -16.39 3.66 3.63
CA GLY A 288 -17.39 4.59 3.10
C GLY A 288 -16.87 6.02 2.88
N LEU A 289 -15.60 6.13 2.48
CA LEU A 289 -14.92 7.40 2.15
C LEU A 289 -14.66 7.56 0.65
N MET A 290 -15.26 6.73 -0.21
CA MET A 290 -15.23 6.88 -1.67
C MET A 290 -16.52 7.51 -2.19
N GLY A 291 -16.60 8.84 -2.21
CA GLY A 291 -17.77 9.59 -2.66
C GLY A 291 -17.89 9.67 -4.20
N ARG A 292 -19.06 10.09 -4.67
CA ARG A 292 -19.34 10.19 -6.12
C ARG A 292 -18.38 11.13 -6.85
N ILE A 293 -18.03 12.27 -6.24
CA ILE A 293 -17.12 13.28 -6.83
C ILE A 293 -15.71 12.70 -6.89
N SER A 294 -15.20 12.14 -5.80
CA SER A 294 -13.89 11.47 -5.76
C SER A 294 -13.77 10.39 -6.80
N ARG A 295 -14.76 9.49 -6.87
CA ARG A 295 -14.80 8.40 -7.85
C ARG A 295 -14.72 8.93 -9.29
N ARG A 296 -15.46 10.02 -9.60
CA ARG A 296 -15.37 10.68 -10.93
C ARG A 296 -13.99 11.28 -11.19
N MET A 297 -13.37 11.87 -10.18
CA MET A 297 -12.01 12.45 -10.29
C MET A 297 -10.96 11.36 -10.50
N TRP A 298 -10.98 10.29 -9.71
CA TRP A 298 -10.07 9.14 -9.85
C TRP A 298 -10.20 8.46 -11.22
N ARG A 299 -11.42 8.32 -11.76
CA ARG A 299 -11.64 7.83 -13.13
C ARG A 299 -11.05 8.78 -14.19
N ARG A 300 -11.27 10.07 -14.06
CA ARG A 300 -10.73 11.06 -15.02
C ARG A 300 -9.21 11.16 -15.01
N THR A 301 -8.60 10.84 -13.90
CA THR A 301 -7.15 10.87 -13.74
C THR A 301 -6.49 9.54 -14.09
N GLY A 302 -7.25 8.47 -14.33
CA GLY A 302 -6.76 7.18 -14.80
C GLY A 302 -6.46 6.16 -13.70
N PHE A 303 -6.85 6.43 -12.46
CA PHE A 303 -6.65 5.53 -11.31
C PHE A 303 -7.83 4.60 -11.03
N LEU A 304 -8.99 4.86 -11.62
CA LEU A 304 -10.12 3.94 -11.62
C LEU A 304 -10.53 3.60 -13.05
N PRO A 305 -11.05 2.41 -13.32
CA PRO A 305 -11.54 2.02 -14.64
C PRO A 305 -12.71 2.94 -15.06
N ALA A 306 -12.87 3.15 -16.37
CA ALA A 306 -13.92 4.01 -16.94
C ALA A 306 -15.33 3.51 -16.61
N GLN A 307 -15.50 2.19 -16.65
CA GLN A 307 -16.65 1.48 -16.10
C GLN A 307 -16.16 0.69 -14.89
N LEU A 308 -16.82 0.82 -13.74
CA LEU A 308 -16.69 -0.23 -12.75
C LEU A 308 -17.24 -1.49 -13.42
N PRO A 309 -16.57 -2.64 -13.32
CA PRO A 309 -17.31 -3.88 -13.48
C PRO A 309 -18.55 -3.72 -12.60
N ALA A 310 -19.72 -4.07 -13.14
CA ALA A 310 -20.95 -4.08 -12.36
C ALA A 310 -20.60 -4.68 -11.01
N PHE A 311 -21.04 -4.07 -9.91
CA PHE A 311 -20.83 -4.61 -8.58
C PHE A 311 -21.38 -6.02 -8.60
N VAL A 312 -20.50 -6.96 -8.81
CA VAL A 312 -20.82 -8.36 -8.66
C VAL A 312 -20.78 -8.57 -7.18
N ASP A 313 -21.94 -8.77 -6.60
CA ASP A 313 -22.12 -9.29 -5.26
C ASP A 313 -21.08 -10.43 -5.07
N PRO A 314 -20.18 -10.38 -4.08
CA PRO A 314 -19.24 -11.48 -3.84
C PRO A 314 -19.91 -12.84 -3.67
N GLY A 315 -21.26 -12.88 -3.56
CA GLY A 315 -22.09 -14.08 -3.57
C GLY A 315 -22.57 -14.56 -4.95
N SER A 316 -22.38 -13.79 -6.05
CA SER A 316 -23.04 -14.13 -7.34
C SER A 316 -22.12 -14.42 -8.52
N ASN A 317 -20.78 -14.46 -8.38
CA ASN A 317 -19.89 -14.90 -9.47
C ASN A 317 -18.93 -16.01 -9.06
N ALA A 318 -19.35 -17.19 -9.39
CA ALA A 318 -18.58 -18.39 -9.60
C ALA A 318 -17.62 -18.29 -10.82
N SER A 319 -16.75 -17.28 -10.92
CA SER A 319 -15.71 -17.22 -11.95
C SER A 319 -14.47 -16.39 -11.57
N ALA A 320 -14.26 -16.02 -10.30
CA ALA A 320 -12.93 -15.96 -9.75
C ALA A 320 -12.65 -17.33 -9.14
N ARG A 321 -12.57 -18.31 -10.00
CA ARG A 321 -11.97 -19.60 -9.72
C ARG A 321 -10.48 -19.31 -9.71
N ASP A 322 -9.89 -19.61 -8.57
CA ASP A 322 -8.70 -20.40 -8.39
C ASP A 322 -8.16 -19.99 -7.03
N ASP A 323 -7.95 -20.98 -6.19
CA ASP A 323 -7.44 -20.99 -4.83
C ASP A 323 -8.49 -21.00 -3.69
N VAL A 324 -9.73 -21.38 -3.97
CA VAL A 324 -10.70 -21.66 -2.91
C VAL A 324 -10.96 -23.17 -2.85
N TYR A 325 -10.46 -23.81 -1.80
CA TYR A 325 -10.89 -25.16 -1.47
C TYR A 325 -12.21 -25.11 -0.68
N ASP A 326 -13.22 -25.81 -1.14
CA ASP A 326 -14.49 -25.99 -0.43
C ASP A 326 -14.82 -27.48 -0.40
N GLY A 327 -14.54 -28.14 0.71
CA GLY A 327 -14.68 -29.59 0.80
C GLY A 327 -14.50 -30.16 2.21
N PRO A 328 -14.54 -31.51 2.32
CA PRO A 328 -14.39 -32.20 3.59
C PRO A 328 -12.94 -32.15 4.10
N ALA A 329 -12.81 -32.06 5.42
CA ALA A 329 -11.54 -32.09 6.11
C ALA A 329 -11.66 -32.78 7.48
N THR A 330 -10.54 -33.17 8.04
CA THR A 330 -10.45 -33.58 9.45
C THR A 330 -9.69 -32.52 10.23
N LEU A 331 -10.34 -31.93 11.21
CA LEU A 331 -9.77 -30.96 12.13
C LEU A 331 -9.42 -31.67 13.44
N HIS A 332 -8.14 -31.71 13.79
CA HIS A 332 -7.69 -32.16 15.09
C HIS A 332 -7.47 -30.99 16.01
N ALA A 333 -8.27 -30.86 17.05
CA ALA A 333 -8.21 -29.77 18.01
C ALA A 333 -8.51 -30.28 19.42
N ALA A 334 -7.76 -29.80 20.41
CA ALA A 334 -7.90 -30.19 21.83
C ALA A 334 -7.88 -31.73 22.07
N GLY A 335 -7.11 -32.46 21.25
CA GLY A 335 -6.97 -33.93 21.38
C GLY A 335 -8.11 -34.73 20.76
N THR A 336 -9.00 -34.11 19.98
CA THR A 336 -10.14 -34.78 19.37
C THR A 336 -10.18 -34.50 17.86
N ASP A 337 -10.55 -35.53 17.08
CA ASP A 337 -10.75 -35.42 15.64
C ASP A 337 -12.20 -35.09 15.32
N HIS A 338 -12.38 -34.02 14.53
CA HIS A 338 -13.66 -33.56 14.05
C HIS A 338 -13.72 -33.68 12.52
N ARG A 339 -14.71 -34.37 12.00
CA ARG A 339 -15.01 -34.34 10.56
C ARG A 339 -15.78 -33.06 10.27
N VAL A 340 -15.21 -32.21 9.46
CA VAL A 340 -15.72 -30.86 9.18
C VAL A 340 -15.74 -30.60 7.68
N ARG A 341 -16.51 -29.63 7.27
CA ARG A 341 -16.34 -29.01 5.96
C ARG A 341 -15.58 -27.71 6.15
N VAL A 342 -14.64 -27.45 5.26
CA VAL A 342 -13.85 -26.21 5.32
C VAL A 342 -13.93 -25.48 3.98
N ARG A 343 -13.94 -24.16 4.06
CA ARG A 343 -13.76 -23.27 2.91
C ARG A 343 -12.53 -22.45 3.12
N LEU A 344 -11.48 -22.71 2.34
CA LEU A 344 -10.15 -22.17 2.53
C LEU A 344 -9.71 -21.40 1.29
N THR A 345 -9.01 -20.30 1.51
CA THR A 345 -8.30 -19.55 0.48
C THR A 345 -6.93 -19.15 1.01
N GLY A 346 -6.00 -18.87 0.12
CA GLY A 346 -4.69 -18.42 0.53
C GLY A 346 -4.03 -17.51 -0.49
N HIS A 347 -2.92 -16.95 -0.10
CA HIS A 347 -2.09 -16.11 -0.94
C HIS A 347 -0.64 -16.17 -0.47
N LEU A 348 0.28 -15.97 -1.38
CA LEU A 348 1.67 -15.74 -1.03
C LEU A 348 1.79 -14.36 -0.38
N ASP A 349 2.18 -14.33 0.90
CA ASP A 349 2.38 -13.05 1.58
C ASP A 349 3.75 -12.48 1.18
N PRO A 350 3.77 -11.32 0.52
CA PRO A 350 5.02 -10.71 0.05
C PRO A 350 5.90 -10.19 1.19
N ILE A 351 5.39 -10.15 2.43
CA ILE A 351 6.13 -9.60 3.58
C ILE A 351 7.10 -10.65 4.13
N ASP A 352 6.66 -11.92 4.23
CA ASP A 352 7.48 -13.00 4.79
C ASP A 352 7.86 -14.07 3.76
N GLY A 353 7.38 -13.94 2.52
CA GLY A 353 7.64 -14.89 1.44
C GLY A 353 6.99 -16.25 1.66
N ARG A 354 6.01 -16.34 2.56
CA ARG A 354 5.31 -17.58 2.87
C ARG A 354 3.89 -17.55 2.32
N TYR A 355 3.37 -18.74 2.05
CA TYR A 355 1.97 -18.87 1.69
C TYR A 355 1.12 -18.80 2.98
N HIS A 356 0.21 -17.82 3.03
CA HIS A 356 -0.75 -17.67 4.11
C HIS A 356 -2.11 -18.14 3.62
N TRP A 357 -2.72 -19.04 4.37
CA TRP A 357 -4.06 -19.52 4.07
C TRP A 357 -4.99 -19.34 5.26
N ARG A 358 -6.24 -19.11 4.98
CA ARG A 358 -7.28 -18.90 5.98
C ARG A 358 -8.63 -19.31 5.43
N GLY A 359 -9.58 -19.51 6.32
CA GLY A 359 -10.96 -19.79 5.92
C GLY A 359 -11.88 -20.05 7.08
N THR A 360 -12.94 -20.77 6.78
CA THR A 360 -14.02 -21.05 7.71
C THR A 360 -14.19 -22.54 7.86
N VAL A 361 -14.36 -23.00 9.09
CA VAL A 361 -14.75 -24.36 9.46
C VAL A 361 -16.25 -24.38 9.66
N LEU A 362 -16.90 -25.27 8.95
CA LEU A 362 -18.33 -25.51 8.93
C LEU A 362 -18.63 -26.88 9.55
N ASP A 363 -19.88 -27.14 9.87
CA ASP A 363 -20.37 -28.44 10.36
C ASP A 363 -19.73 -28.86 11.70
N ILE A 364 -19.45 -27.89 12.57
CA ILE A 364 -18.97 -28.10 13.94
C ILE A 364 -19.67 -27.13 14.89
N ASP A 365 -20.24 -27.67 15.97
CA ASP A 365 -21.04 -26.87 16.92
C ASP A 365 -20.14 -26.12 17.92
N GLU A 366 -19.05 -26.74 18.37
CA GLU A 366 -18.17 -26.16 19.37
C GLU A 366 -16.74 -26.70 19.21
N VAL A 367 -15.76 -25.79 19.20
CA VAL A 367 -14.34 -26.11 19.22
C VAL A 367 -13.57 -24.99 19.90
N ALA A 368 -12.58 -25.35 20.71
CA ALA A 368 -11.75 -24.37 21.42
C ALA A 368 -10.83 -23.60 20.44
N SER A 369 -10.74 -22.28 20.60
CA SER A 369 -9.74 -21.48 19.90
C SER A 369 -8.34 -21.84 20.36
N GLY A 370 -7.40 -21.98 19.41
CA GLY A 370 -6.03 -22.36 19.74
C GLY A 370 -5.34 -23.15 18.62
N PRO A 371 -4.20 -23.78 18.95
CA PRO A 371 -3.49 -24.63 18.01
C PRO A 371 -4.36 -25.83 17.58
N ALA A 372 -4.27 -26.17 16.30
CA ALA A 372 -4.98 -27.29 15.70
C ALA A 372 -4.15 -27.84 14.54
N THR A 373 -4.50 -29.01 14.03
CA THR A 373 -4.02 -29.49 12.74
C THR A 373 -5.20 -29.75 11.82
N LEU A 374 -5.03 -29.47 10.53
CA LEU A 374 -6.04 -29.68 9.51
C LEU A 374 -5.53 -30.66 8.49
N THR A 375 -6.32 -31.70 8.25
CA THR A 375 -6.02 -32.74 7.26
C THR A 375 -7.04 -32.68 6.14
N ILE A 376 -6.57 -32.55 4.89
CA ILE A 376 -7.36 -32.69 3.68
C ILE A 376 -6.70 -33.80 2.85
N GLU A 377 -7.49 -34.80 2.51
CA GLU A 377 -6.99 -36.01 1.88
C GLU A 377 -5.81 -36.64 2.65
N SER A 378 -4.59 -36.57 2.11
CA SER A 378 -3.37 -37.11 2.74
C SER A 378 -2.45 -36.02 3.32
N ARG A 379 -2.82 -34.74 3.23
CA ARG A 379 -1.99 -33.62 3.68
C ARG A 379 -2.47 -33.11 5.02
N THR A 380 -1.61 -33.18 6.01
CA THR A 380 -1.83 -32.61 7.34
C THR A 380 -0.91 -31.41 7.55
N VAL A 381 -1.46 -30.29 8.00
CA VAL A 381 -0.74 -29.06 8.24
C VAL A 381 -1.13 -28.45 9.58
N ASP A 382 -0.20 -27.70 10.16
CA ASP A 382 -0.47 -26.90 11.35
C ASP A 382 -1.41 -25.76 11.03
N ALA A 383 -2.39 -25.57 11.90
CA ALA A 383 -3.42 -24.57 11.81
C ALA A 383 -3.70 -23.92 13.16
N ARG A 384 -4.43 -22.84 13.14
CA ARG A 384 -4.93 -22.18 14.34
C ARG A 384 -6.39 -21.78 14.17
N ILE A 385 -7.21 -22.18 15.10
CA ILE A 385 -8.58 -21.70 15.23
C ILE A 385 -8.51 -20.34 15.92
N THR A 386 -9.03 -19.28 15.27
CA THR A 386 -8.83 -17.91 15.73
C THR A 386 -10.04 -17.37 16.49
N GLU A 387 -11.24 -17.51 15.93
CA GLU A 387 -12.46 -16.98 16.56
C GLU A 387 -13.72 -17.69 16.06
N ARG A 388 -14.80 -17.57 16.83
CA ARG A 388 -16.15 -17.93 16.38
C ARG A 388 -16.77 -16.75 15.65
N THR A 389 -17.27 -16.98 14.45
CA THR A 389 -17.90 -15.93 13.64
C THR A 389 -19.30 -15.61 14.14
N ALA A 390 -19.85 -14.47 13.76
CA ALA A 390 -21.22 -14.09 14.09
C ALA A 390 -22.29 -15.04 13.52
N GLN A 391 -21.93 -15.84 12.50
CA GLN A 391 -22.77 -16.87 11.89
C GLN A 391 -22.65 -18.23 12.58
N GLY A 392 -21.88 -18.34 13.66
CA GLY A 392 -21.72 -19.57 14.43
C GLY A 392 -20.66 -20.54 13.89
N THR A 393 -19.94 -20.20 12.82
CA THR A 393 -18.82 -20.95 12.27
C THR A 393 -17.49 -20.53 12.92
N PHE A 394 -16.40 -21.25 12.67
CA PHE A 394 -15.09 -20.93 13.23
C PHE A 394 -14.11 -20.50 12.15
N SER A 395 -13.31 -19.48 12.44
CA SER A 395 -12.24 -19.02 11.56
C SER A 395 -10.97 -19.86 11.83
N ILE A 396 -10.30 -20.30 10.75
CA ILE A 396 -9.06 -21.04 10.80
C ILE A 396 -8.01 -20.39 9.91
N ALA A 397 -6.75 -20.44 10.31
CA ALA A 397 -5.63 -19.90 9.54
C ALA A 397 -4.38 -20.76 9.71
N GLY A 398 -3.49 -20.73 8.71
CA GLY A 398 -2.19 -21.35 8.75
C GLY A 398 -1.19 -20.66 7.84
N VAL A 399 0.08 -21.02 8.00
CA VAL A 399 1.21 -20.44 7.25
C VAL A 399 2.10 -21.56 6.71
N GLY A 400 2.51 -21.44 5.47
CA GLY A 400 3.29 -22.45 4.76
C GLY A 400 2.44 -23.22 3.76
N THR A 401 2.85 -24.42 3.40
CA THR A 401 2.14 -25.26 2.42
C THR A 401 0.68 -25.44 2.83
N PRO A 402 -0.30 -25.10 1.99
CA PRO A 402 -1.70 -25.29 2.34
C PRO A 402 -2.09 -26.78 2.33
N PRO A 403 -3.14 -27.17 3.07
CA PRO A 403 -3.59 -28.54 3.11
C PRO A 403 -4.31 -29.00 1.83
N PHE A 404 -4.69 -28.05 0.97
CA PHE A 404 -5.36 -28.33 -0.31
C PHE A 404 -4.36 -28.22 -1.47
N PRO A 405 -4.61 -28.92 -2.61
CA PRO A 405 -3.78 -28.76 -3.79
C PRO A 405 -3.91 -27.34 -4.32
N LEU A 406 -2.77 -26.71 -4.58
CA LEU A 406 -2.70 -25.54 -5.43
C LEU A 406 -2.76 -26.07 -6.85
N ASP A 407 -3.73 -25.62 -7.63
CA ASP A 407 -3.68 -25.86 -9.08
C ASP A 407 -2.40 -25.25 -9.62
N ASP A 408 -1.74 -25.92 -10.56
CA ASP A 408 -0.53 -25.42 -11.17
C ASP A 408 -0.82 -24.03 -11.72
N ILE A 409 -0.26 -23.01 -11.10
CA ILE A 409 -0.37 -21.64 -11.59
C ILE A 409 0.46 -21.63 -12.87
N GLU A 410 -0.17 -21.85 -14.00
CA GLU A 410 0.40 -21.45 -15.28
C GLU A 410 0.56 -19.93 -15.23
N VAL A 411 1.76 -19.49 -14.85
CA VAL A 411 2.18 -18.12 -15.08
C VAL A 411 2.30 -17.99 -16.60
N SER A 412 1.19 -17.64 -17.24
CA SER A 412 1.20 -17.20 -18.62
C SER A 412 2.07 -15.96 -18.67
N LEU A 413 3.33 -16.15 -18.99
CA LEU A 413 4.20 -15.05 -19.40
C LEU A 413 3.57 -14.47 -20.66
N PRO A 414 3.15 -13.20 -20.69
CA PRO A 414 2.74 -12.59 -21.93
C PRO A 414 3.94 -12.62 -22.88
N ALA A 415 3.70 -13.18 -24.07
CA ALA A 415 4.66 -13.24 -25.15
C ALA A 415 5.08 -11.83 -25.61
#